data_5a950fb6bf67a5d22f26b42831202beb
#
_entry.id   5a950fb6bf67a5d22f26b42831202beb
#
_cell.length_a   1.000
_cell.length_b   1.000
_cell.length_c   1.000
_cell.angle_alpha   90.00
_cell.angle_beta   90.00
_cell.angle_gamma   90.00
#
_symmetry.space_group_name_H-M   'P 1'
#
loop_
_entity.id
_entity.type
_entity.pdbx_description
1 polymer ?
#
loop_
_entity_poly.entity_id
_entity_poly.type
_entity_poly.pdbx_seq_one_letter_code
_entity_poly.pdbx_strand_id
1 'polypeptide(L)'
;IFLNKRYIKNNVITRAVYDAYSTLIPKDRHPLTLLFIDIQPSIVDVNVHPTKREVRFVNQTIVYEAVKKTLKEGLLPSHRRADIPPVSYMVASPDADYGKQSGYAIEGAMAMGQGSQGMAHGVVELSNQPIQLSQITGQSVIPFGQIDNTYIDADAGGELWIIDQHAAYERLLYERLTQSYNSHAVQVQSLLIPEEVSLSTAEVMMLKDYIDVLNGVGIEVEEFGKDIYIIRSVPSLLGAGSAKQMLLDIIDGLTGIQKGVIKSEVVDKVIMLIACHGSVRANHGLTYKEMAALIDDLINLKIYETCPHGRPIIIKFSKTDLEKMFKRR
;
A
#
# COMPACT_ATOMS: atom_id res chain seq x y z
N ILE A 1 18.15 3.59 -23.92
CA ILE A 1 19.20 3.14 -22.97
C ILE A 1 20.55 3.47 -23.59
N PHE A 2 21.42 4.08 -22.82
CA PHE A 2 22.79 4.40 -23.24
C PHE A 2 23.77 3.67 -22.32
N LEU A 3 24.64 2.85 -22.91
CA LEU A 3 25.68 2.12 -22.21
C LEU A 3 27.06 2.68 -22.64
N ASN A 4 27.84 3.17 -21.71
CA ASN A 4 29.13 3.80 -22.00
C ASN A 4 29.01 4.82 -23.16
N LYS A 5 27.96 5.69 -23.12
CA LYS A 5 27.63 6.72 -24.13
C LYS A 5 27.14 6.18 -25.49
N ARG A 6 26.92 4.85 -25.64
CA ARG A 6 26.39 4.25 -26.87
C ARG A 6 24.95 3.85 -26.68
N TYR A 7 24.08 4.16 -27.64
CA TYR A 7 22.70 3.67 -27.65
C TYR A 7 22.65 2.16 -27.86
N ILE A 8 21.96 1.46 -26.97
CA ILE A 8 21.76 0.02 -27.03
C ILE A 8 20.29 -0.36 -26.87
N LYS A 9 19.94 -1.55 -27.34
CA LYS A 9 18.70 -2.25 -27.00
C LYS A 9 19.07 -3.52 -26.24
N ASN A 10 18.51 -3.70 -25.05
CA ASN A 10 18.76 -4.89 -24.24
C ASN A 10 17.50 -5.25 -23.45
N ASN A 11 17.04 -6.50 -23.64
CA ASN A 11 15.79 -6.98 -23.04
C ASN A 11 15.88 -7.09 -21.52
N VAL A 12 17.06 -7.40 -20.97
CA VAL A 12 17.28 -7.51 -19.51
C VAL A 12 17.08 -6.15 -18.83
N ILE A 13 17.68 -5.09 -19.38
CA ILE A 13 17.51 -3.73 -18.85
C ILE A 13 16.08 -3.25 -19.06
N THR A 14 15.50 -3.51 -20.24
CA THR A 14 14.09 -3.14 -20.51
C THR A 14 13.16 -3.80 -19.51
N ARG A 15 13.33 -5.10 -19.22
CA ARG A 15 12.56 -5.81 -18.22
C ARG A 15 12.75 -5.20 -16.81
N ALA A 16 14.01 -4.90 -16.43
CA ALA A 16 14.28 -4.27 -15.13
C ALA A 16 13.57 -2.92 -14.97
N VAL A 17 13.47 -2.12 -16.06
CA VAL A 17 12.69 -0.87 -16.08
C VAL A 17 11.20 -1.15 -15.83
N TYR A 18 10.60 -2.05 -16.63
CA TYR A 18 9.18 -2.38 -16.45
C TYR A 18 8.89 -2.90 -15.05
N ASP A 19 9.74 -3.77 -14.52
CA ASP A 19 9.56 -4.34 -13.17
C ASP A 19 9.77 -3.30 -12.06
N ALA A 20 10.63 -2.30 -12.27
CA ALA A 20 10.78 -1.18 -11.35
C ALA A 20 9.53 -0.28 -11.31
N TYR A 21 8.85 -0.12 -12.44
CA TYR A 21 7.63 0.69 -12.55
C TYR A 21 6.34 -0.10 -12.34
N SER A 22 6.39 -1.42 -12.22
CA SER A 22 5.21 -2.31 -12.23
C SER A 22 4.16 -1.97 -11.17
N THR A 23 4.61 -1.42 -10.03
CA THR A 23 3.74 -1.00 -8.91
C THR A 23 3.50 0.51 -8.87
N LEU A 24 3.98 1.26 -9.85
CA LEU A 24 3.92 2.73 -9.88
C LEU A 24 3.00 3.27 -10.97
N ILE A 25 2.80 2.50 -12.03
CA ILE A 25 1.96 2.89 -13.17
C ILE A 25 0.95 1.79 -13.50
N PRO A 26 -0.24 2.13 -13.99
CA PRO A 26 -1.23 1.17 -14.48
C PRO A 26 -0.66 0.26 -15.58
N LYS A 27 -1.20 -0.97 -15.70
CA LYS A 27 -0.72 -1.99 -16.64
C LYS A 27 -0.85 -1.62 -18.12
N ASP A 28 -1.72 -0.68 -18.44
CA ASP A 28 -1.97 -0.14 -19.79
C ASP A 28 -1.02 1.00 -20.16
N ARG A 29 -0.14 1.40 -19.26
CA ARG A 29 0.81 2.49 -19.47
C ARG A 29 2.24 2.00 -19.53
N HIS A 30 3.07 2.72 -20.29
CA HIS A 30 4.47 2.40 -20.48
C HIS A 30 5.35 3.52 -19.90
N PRO A 31 6.42 3.19 -19.14
CA PRO A 31 7.32 4.21 -18.62
C PRO A 31 8.16 4.85 -19.73
N LEU A 32 8.26 6.17 -19.71
CA LEU A 32 9.24 6.89 -20.53
C LEU A 32 10.52 7.06 -19.70
N THR A 33 11.56 6.31 -20.05
CA THR A 33 12.80 6.27 -19.26
C THR A 33 14.01 6.52 -20.14
N LEU A 34 14.89 7.42 -19.69
CA LEU A 34 16.19 7.68 -20.27
C LEU A 34 17.27 7.21 -19.29
N LEU A 35 17.96 6.12 -19.62
CA LEU A 35 18.97 5.50 -18.79
C LEU A 35 20.36 5.69 -19.37
N PHE A 36 21.28 6.17 -18.55
CA PHE A 36 22.71 6.20 -18.84
C PHE A 36 23.41 5.26 -17.86
N ILE A 37 24.10 4.27 -18.39
CA ILE A 37 24.78 3.22 -17.62
C ILE A 37 26.27 3.24 -18.01
N ASP A 38 27.11 3.44 -17.01
CA ASP A 38 28.54 3.31 -17.15
C ASP A 38 29.01 2.00 -16.49
N ILE A 39 29.64 1.13 -17.26
CA ILE A 39 30.05 -0.20 -16.81
C ILE A 39 31.44 -0.55 -17.37
N GLN A 40 32.19 -1.33 -16.65
CA GLN A 40 33.51 -1.78 -17.13
C GLN A 40 33.37 -2.59 -18.42
N PRO A 41 34.17 -2.31 -19.47
CA PRO A 41 34.08 -3.01 -20.75
C PRO A 41 34.31 -4.52 -20.68
N SER A 42 35.04 -4.99 -19.67
CA SER A 42 35.35 -6.41 -19.45
C SER A 42 34.16 -7.28 -19.11
N ILE A 43 33.06 -6.69 -18.63
CA ILE A 43 31.83 -7.42 -18.24
C ILE A 43 30.69 -7.27 -19.24
N VAL A 44 30.98 -6.66 -20.42
CA VAL A 44 30.03 -6.45 -21.51
C VAL A 44 30.61 -6.98 -22.82
N ASP A 45 29.89 -7.89 -23.46
CA ASP A 45 30.19 -8.29 -24.83
C ASP A 45 29.33 -7.46 -25.78
N VAL A 46 29.99 -6.63 -26.59
CA VAL A 46 29.37 -5.74 -27.60
C VAL A 46 29.34 -6.40 -28.98
N ASN A 47 30.02 -7.53 -29.16
CA ASN A 47 30.17 -8.17 -30.45
C ASN A 47 29.08 -9.23 -30.74
N VAL A 48 27.87 -8.98 -30.32
CA VAL A 48 26.73 -9.91 -30.41
C VAL A 48 25.96 -9.74 -31.71
N HIS A 49 25.98 -8.57 -32.35
CA HIS A 49 25.23 -8.26 -33.59
C HIS A 49 26.00 -7.31 -34.52
N PRO A 50 25.91 -7.47 -35.85
CA PRO A 50 26.60 -6.61 -36.81
C PRO A 50 26.37 -5.11 -36.60
N THR A 51 25.18 -4.70 -36.19
CA THR A 51 24.85 -3.29 -35.92
C THR A 51 25.37 -2.78 -34.56
N LYS A 52 25.96 -3.65 -33.72
CA LYS A 52 26.49 -3.32 -32.36
C LYS A 52 25.47 -2.59 -31.46
N ARG A 53 24.18 -2.76 -31.70
CA ARG A 53 23.10 -2.20 -30.88
C ARG A 53 22.64 -3.14 -29.78
N GLU A 54 23.00 -4.42 -29.88
CA GLU A 54 22.71 -5.43 -28.87
C GLU A 54 23.98 -5.76 -28.10
N VAL A 55 23.85 -5.89 -26.80
CA VAL A 55 24.96 -6.23 -25.91
C VAL A 55 24.56 -7.43 -25.03
N ARG A 56 25.55 -8.24 -24.67
CA ARG A 56 25.39 -9.32 -23.73
C ARG A 56 26.23 -9.02 -22.49
N PHE A 57 25.63 -9.13 -21.31
CA PHE A 57 26.33 -9.00 -20.05
C PHE A 57 26.86 -10.37 -19.61
N VAL A 58 28.04 -10.40 -19.01
CA VAL A 58 28.63 -11.62 -18.41
C VAL A 58 27.72 -12.14 -17.31
N ASN A 59 27.15 -11.24 -16.51
CA ASN A 59 26.16 -11.58 -15.51
C ASN A 59 24.91 -10.69 -15.66
N GLN A 60 23.89 -11.24 -16.31
CA GLN A 60 22.65 -10.54 -16.58
C GLN A 60 21.84 -10.23 -15.31
N THR A 61 21.92 -11.12 -14.33
CA THR A 61 21.19 -10.98 -13.06
C THR A 61 21.68 -9.78 -12.25
N ILE A 62 23.00 -9.60 -12.15
CA ILE A 62 23.58 -8.45 -11.44
C ILE A 62 23.17 -7.13 -12.08
N VAL A 63 23.17 -7.05 -13.41
CA VAL A 63 22.78 -5.85 -14.15
C VAL A 63 21.28 -5.56 -13.97
N TYR A 64 20.46 -6.60 -14.07
CA TYR A 64 19.03 -6.49 -13.83
C TYR A 64 18.72 -5.95 -12.43
N GLU A 65 19.28 -6.57 -11.38
CA GLU A 65 19.07 -6.15 -10.00
C GLU A 65 19.58 -4.73 -9.72
N ALA A 66 20.75 -4.39 -10.24
CA ALA A 66 21.31 -3.05 -10.09
C ALA A 66 20.40 -1.99 -10.72
N VAL A 67 19.95 -2.21 -11.96
CA VAL A 67 19.04 -1.27 -12.65
C VAL A 67 17.69 -1.17 -11.93
N LYS A 68 17.08 -2.31 -11.58
CA LYS A 68 15.80 -2.36 -10.86
C LYS A 68 15.87 -1.63 -9.52
N LYS A 69 16.93 -1.90 -8.73
CA LYS A 69 17.15 -1.27 -7.43
C LYS A 69 17.35 0.25 -7.55
N THR A 70 18.25 0.69 -8.44
CA THR A 70 18.55 2.12 -8.65
C THR A 70 17.31 2.88 -9.11
N LEU A 71 16.50 2.29 -9.99
CA LEU A 71 15.25 2.90 -10.42
C LEU A 71 14.23 2.95 -9.29
N LYS A 72 14.03 1.86 -8.54
CA LYS A 72 13.14 1.86 -7.37
C LYS A 72 13.56 2.95 -6.36
N GLU A 73 14.84 3.07 -6.05
CA GLU A 73 15.37 4.10 -5.14
C GLU A 73 15.18 5.53 -5.69
N GLY A 74 15.41 5.72 -6.99
CA GLY A 74 15.26 7.03 -7.64
C GLY A 74 13.81 7.47 -7.85
N LEU A 75 12.88 6.49 -7.95
CA LEU A 75 11.44 6.73 -8.10
C LEU A 75 10.74 6.97 -6.77
N LEU A 76 11.41 6.65 -5.64
CA LEU A 76 10.91 7.04 -4.33
C LEU A 76 10.88 8.57 -4.28
N PRO A 77 9.73 9.21 -3.98
CA PRO A 77 9.65 10.66 -3.87
C PRO A 77 10.70 11.13 -2.86
N SER A 78 11.76 11.79 -3.33
CA SER A 78 12.61 12.57 -2.45
C SER A 78 11.68 13.56 -1.77
N HIS A 79 11.65 13.58 -0.44
CA HIS A 79 10.91 14.57 0.34
C HIS A 79 11.35 15.99 -0.04
N ARG A 80 10.86 16.51 -1.16
CA ARG A 80 10.56 17.92 -1.21
C ARG A 80 9.23 18.06 -0.49
N ARG A 81 9.28 18.29 0.83
CA ARG A 81 8.23 19.07 1.47
C ARG A 81 8.09 20.30 0.55
N ALA A 82 7.06 20.31 -0.26
CA ALA A 82 6.51 21.58 -0.65
C ALA A 82 6.10 22.18 0.69
N ASP A 83 6.76 23.26 1.09
CA ASP A 83 6.28 24.11 2.16
C ASP A 83 4.96 24.68 1.66
N ILE A 84 3.87 23.90 1.92
CA ILE A 84 2.51 24.37 1.72
C ILE A 84 2.28 25.31 2.90
N PRO A 85 2.17 26.63 2.66
CA PRO A 85 1.87 27.55 3.75
C PRO A 85 0.53 27.11 4.38
N PRO A 86 0.37 27.23 5.71
CA PRO A 86 -0.87 26.84 6.38
C PRO A 86 -2.02 27.66 5.78
N VAL A 87 -2.94 26.98 5.11
CA VAL A 87 -4.14 27.60 4.58
C VAL A 87 -5.12 27.72 5.73
N SER A 88 -5.30 28.96 6.22
CA SER A 88 -6.32 29.27 7.22
C SER A 88 -7.70 29.25 6.54
N TYR A 89 -8.51 28.26 6.86
CA TYR A 89 -9.90 28.23 6.46
C TYR A 89 -10.71 29.13 7.39
N MET A 90 -11.21 30.24 6.86
CA MET A 90 -12.34 30.92 7.47
C MET A 90 -13.60 30.08 7.14
N VAL A 91 -14.06 29.30 8.10
CA VAL A 91 -15.42 28.76 8.03
C VAL A 91 -16.34 29.96 8.30
N ALA A 92 -16.97 30.46 7.23
CA ALA A 92 -18.06 31.40 7.38
C ALA A 92 -19.16 30.72 8.19
N SER A 93 -19.50 31.30 9.34
CA SER A 93 -20.66 30.89 10.13
C SER A 93 -21.91 31.01 9.24
N PRO A 94 -22.71 29.97 9.12
CA PRO A 94 -24.02 30.15 8.49
C PRO A 94 -24.95 30.79 9.54
N ASP A 95 -25.02 32.10 9.54
CA ASP A 95 -26.22 32.78 10.02
C ASP A 95 -27.32 32.51 9.02
N ALA A 96 -28.04 31.44 9.24
CA ALA A 96 -29.31 31.18 8.60
C ALA A 96 -30.26 30.62 9.65
N ASP A 97 -31.11 31.54 10.09
CA ASP A 97 -32.34 31.31 10.82
C ASP A 97 -33.20 30.26 10.08
N TYR A 98 -33.25 29.03 10.57
CA TYR A 98 -34.29 28.06 10.26
C TYR A 98 -35.06 27.75 11.53
N GLY A 99 -36.22 28.41 11.57
CA GLY A 99 -37.21 28.25 12.61
C GLY A 99 -37.70 26.82 12.79
N LYS A 100 -37.83 26.50 14.07
CA LYS A 100 -38.88 25.66 14.70
C LYS A 100 -39.50 24.52 13.88
N GLN A 101 -39.19 23.30 14.27
CA GLN A 101 -40.13 22.27 14.76
C GLN A 101 -39.49 20.87 14.69
N SER A 102 -39.23 20.27 15.79
CA SER A 102 -39.99 19.20 16.40
C SER A 102 -39.21 18.56 17.58
N GLY A 103 -39.86 18.56 18.71
CA GLY A 103 -39.34 17.98 19.93
C GLY A 103 -39.45 16.45 19.90
N TYR A 104 -38.45 15.81 20.45
CA TYR A 104 -38.63 14.54 21.14
C TYR A 104 -37.98 14.67 22.52
N ALA A 105 -38.87 14.78 23.51
CA ALA A 105 -38.52 14.63 24.91
C ALA A 105 -38.15 13.19 25.21
N ILE A 106 -37.05 12.97 25.90
CA ILE A 106 -36.81 11.74 26.61
C ILE A 106 -36.80 12.11 28.11
N GLU A 107 -37.93 11.82 28.75
CA GLU A 107 -38.06 11.74 30.21
C GLU A 107 -37.41 10.46 30.73
N GLY A 108 -36.84 10.55 31.92
CA GLY A 108 -36.63 9.42 32.80
C GLY A 108 -35.20 9.23 33.27
N ALA A 109 -34.82 9.65 34.46
CA ALA A 109 -35.08 9.05 35.74
C ALA A 109 -34.33 9.79 36.82
N MET A 110 -35.09 10.24 37.81
CA MET A 110 -34.57 10.69 39.12
C MET A 110 -33.99 9.52 39.89
N ALA A 111 -32.83 9.72 40.53
CA ALA A 111 -32.49 9.03 41.76
C ALA A 111 -31.71 9.99 42.67
N MET A 112 -32.24 10.19 43.84
CA MET A 112 -31.73 11.01 44.96
C MET A 112 -30.45 10.46 45.55
N GLY A 113 -29.55 11.34 45.95
CA GLY A 113 -28.44 11.04 46.84
C GLY A 113 -27.84 12.33 47.39
N GLN A 114 -28.11 12.61 48.65
CA GLN A 114 -27.64 13.78 49.41
C GLN A 114 -26.17 13.73 49.72
N GLY A 115 -25.54 14.91 49.72
CA GLY A 115 -24.51 15.24 50.74
C GLY A 115 -23.10 15.49 50.21
N SER A 116 -22.70 16.72 50.26
CA SER A 116 -21.59 17.44 50.91
C SER A 116 -20.78 18.37 49.99
N GLN A 117 -20.91 19.61 50.35
CA GLN A 117 -19.95 20.75 50.37
C GLN A 117 -18.76 20.78 49.41
N GLY A 118 -18.79 21.76 48.52
CA GLY A 118 -17.74 22.75 48.36
C GLY A 118 -16.50 22.34 47.56
N MET A 119 -16.51 22.61 46.28
CA MET A 119 -15.32 23.12 45.56
C MET A 119 -15.77 23.90 44.33
N ALA A 120 -15.16 25.05 44.14
CA ALA A 120 -15.46 26.02 43.12
C ALA A 120 -15.43 25.36 41.72
N HIS A 121 -16.55 25.35 41.01
CA HIS A 121 -16.60 25.06 39.61
C HIS A 121 -15.95 26.22 38.85
N GLY A 122 -14.71 26.02 38.46
CA GLY A 122 -14.17 26.75 37.31
C GLY A 122 -15.01 26.38 36.11
N VAL A 123 -15.87 27.29 35.70
CA VAL A 123 -16.52 27.24 34.39
C VAL A 123 -15.37 27.33 33.37
N VAL A 124 -15.00 26.21 32.79
CA VAL A 124 -14.18 26.21 31.59
C VAL A 124 -15.10 26.80 30.53
N GLU A 125 -14.96 28.09 30.24
CA GLU A 125 -15.47 28.66 28.98
C GLU A 125 -14.87 27.83 27.85
N LEU A 126 -15.67 26.94 27.29
CA LEU A 126 -15.41 26.37 25.99
C LEU A 126 -15.41 27.53 25.01
N SER A 127 -14.23 28.06 24.71
CA SER A 127 -14.06 29.03 23.65
C SER A 127 -14.62 28.41 22.38
N ASN A 128 -15.68 29.01 21.83
CA ASN A 128 -16.28 28.68 20.53
C ASN A 128 -15.34 29.06 19.35
N GLN A 129 -14.03 28.89 19.51
CA GLN A 129 -13.13 28.96 18.38
C GLN A 129 -13.23 27.62 17.67
N PRO A 130 -13.47 27.59 16.35
CA PRO A 130 -13.43 26.36 15.59
C PRO A 130 -12.03 25.77 15.74
N ILE A 131 -11.97 24.64 16.42
CA ILE A 131 -10.72 23.91 16.58
C ILE A 131 -10.31 23.45 15.19
N GLN A 132 -9.24 24.03 14.66
CA GLN A 132 -8.68 23.59 13.40
C GLN A 132 -8.09 22.19 13.64
N LEU A 133 -8.76 21.16 13.08
CA LEU A 133 -8.31 19.76 13.20
C LEU A 133 -6.85 19.59 12.74
N SER A 134 -6.40 20.37 11.75
CA SER A 134 -5.01 20.41 11.30
C SER A 134 -4.00 20.82 12.39
N GLN A 135 -4.42 21.65 13.36
CA GLN A 135 -3.55 22.06 14.48
C GLN A 135 -3.44 20.99 15.56
N ILE A 136 -4.45 20.09 15.67
CA ILE A 136 -4.45 18.99 16.65
C ILE A 136 -3.72 17.78 16.11
N THR A 137 -3.82 17.51 14.81
CA THR A 137 -3.35 16.26 14.19
C THR A 137 -2.04 16.43 13.43
N GLY A 138 -1.66 17.66 13.04
CA GLY A 138 -0.54 17.87 12.11
C GLY A 138 -0.76 17.27 10.70
N GLN A 139 -1.98 16.79 10.42
CA GLN A 139 -2.33 16.12 9.18
C GLN A 139 -2.54 17.13 8.06
N SER A 140 -1.92 16.86 6.91
CA SER A 140 -2.12 17.64 5.69
C SER A 140 -3.36 17.21 4.90
N VAL A 141 -3.94 16.04 5.20
CA VAL A 141 -5.12 15.45 4.54
C VAL A 141 -6.13 15.05 5.60
N ILE A 142 -7.36 15.57 5.47
CA ILE A 142 -8.42 15.44 6.48
C ILE A 142 -9.56 14.63 5.89
N PRO A 143 -9.85 13.40 6.37
CA PRO A 143 -11.03 12.66 5.95
C PRO A 143 -12.31 13.35 6.45
N PHE A 144 -13.35 13.39 5.63
CA PHE A 144 -14.64 13.92 6.04
C PHE A 144 -15.82 12.97 5.76
N GLY A 145 -15.60 11.87 5.06
CA GLY A 145 -16.65 10.89 4.79
C GLY A 145 -16.12 9.59 4.22
N GLN A 146 -17.03 8.63 4.10
CA GLN A 146 -16.79 7.34 3.44
C GLN A 146 -18.03 6.98 2.60
N ILE A 147 -17.81 6.60 1.35
CA ILE A 147 -18.87 6.16 0.44
C ILE A 147 -18.84 4.64 0.39
N ASP A 148 -20.00 4.02 0.67
CA ASP A 148 -20.25 2.58 0.58
C ASP A 148 -19.17 1.72 1.27
N ASN A 149 -18.66 2.21 2.41
CA ASN A 149 -17.58 1.57 3.15
C ASN A 149 -16.35 1.18 2.29
N THR A 150 -16.21 1.81 1.13
CA THR A 150 -15.20 1.47 0.12
C THR A 150 -14.28 2.62 -0.19
N TYR A 151 -14.82 3.83 -0.34
CA TYR A 151 -14.04 5.01 -0.71
C TYR A 151 -14.05 6.03 0.43
N ILE A 152 -12.88 6.55 0.76
CA ILE A 152 -12.71 7.60 1.76
C ILE A 152 -12.58 8.92 1.02
N ASP A 153 -13.43 9.90 1.39
CA ASP A 153 -13.36 11.26 0.90
C ASP A 153 -12.53 12.11 1.86
N ALA A 154 -11.57 12.86 1.32
CA ALA A 154 -10.68 13.68 2.13
C ALA A 154 -10.36 15.02 1.47
N ASP A 155 -10.14 16.04 2.29
CA ASP A 155 -9.61 17.34 1.90
C ASP A 155 -8.09 17.36 2.07
N ALA A 156 -7.40 17.62 0.98
CA ALA A 156 -5.95 17.72 0.93
C ALA A 156 -5.52 19.15 0.56
N GLY A 157 -5.86 20.12 1.42
CA GLY A 157 -5.48 21.51 1.21
C GLY A 157 -6.20 22.18 0.05
N GLY A 158 -7.51 21.88 -0.13
CA GLY A 158 -8.36 22.42 -1.19
C GLY A 158 -8.45 21.54 -2.44
N GLU A 159 -7.87 20.37 -2.41
CA GLU A 159 -8.09 19.29 -3.36
C GLU A 159 -9.02 18.23 -2.75
N LEU A 160 -9.98 17.74 -3.51
CA LEU A 160 -10.77 16.57 -3.12
C LEU A 160 -10.01 15.32 -3.49
N TRP A 161 -9.71 14.50 -2.49
CA TRP A 161 -9.14 13.17 -2.68
C TRP A 161 -10.22 12.12 -2.45
N ILE A 162 -10.33 11.17 -3.38
CA ILE A 162 -11.12 9.96 -3.21
C ILE A 162 -10.14 8.80 -3.14
N ILE A 163 -10.13 8.09 -2.01
CA ILE A 163 -9.16 7.06 -1.69
C ILE A 163 -9.86 5.71 -1.64
N ASP A 164 -9.40 4.75 -2.46
CA ASP A 164 -9.85 3.38 -2.39
C ASP A 164 -9.25 2.71 -1.14
N GLN A 165 -10.11 2.44 -0.14
CA GLN A 165 -9.74 1.85 1.13
C GLN A 165 -9.04 0.49 0.96
N HIS A 166 -9.54 -0.35 0.07
CA HIS A 166 -8.99 -1.68 -0.18
C HIS A 166 -7.59 -1.58 -0.79
N ALA A 167 -7.45 -0.79 -1.84
CA ALA A 167 -6.17 -0.57 -2.50
C ALA A 167 -5.13 0.08 -1.56
N ALA A 168 -5.57 0.96 -0.65
CA ALA A 168 -4.74 1.57 0.37
C ALA A 168 -4.21 0.53 1.37
N TYR A 169 -5.07 -0.36 1.89
CA TYR A 169 -4.65 -1.44 2.79
C TYR A 169 -3.71 -2.43 2.11
N GLU A 170 -3.99 -2.83 0.86
CA GLU A 170 -3.09 -3.69 0.07
C GLU A 170 -1.69 -3.08 -0.01
N ARG A 171 -1.61 -1.78 -0.33
CA ARG A 171 -0.32 -1.09 -0.45
C ARG A 171 0.41 -1.05 0.88
N LEU A 172 -0.26 -0.71 1.97
CA LEU A 172 0.34 -0.67 3.30
C LEU A 172 0.90 -2.02 3.72
N LEU A 173 0.12 -3.09 3.55
CA LEU A 173 0.55 -4.44 3.88
C LEU A 173 1.75 -4.86 3.02
N TYR A 174 1.70 -4.60 1.71
CA TYR A 174 2.79 -4.92 0.81
C TYR A 174 4.10 -4.23 1.22
N GLU A 175 4.06 -2.93 1.49
CA GLU A 175 5.26 -2.17 1.89
C GLU A 175 5.81 -2.63 3.25
N ARG A 176 4.94 -2.84 4.24
CA ARG A 176 5.33 -3.32 5.57
C ARG A 176 5.93 -4.72 5.52
N LEU A 177 5.33 -5.64 4.77
CA LEU A 177 5.85 -7.00 4.59
C LEU A 177 7.18 -6.98 3.84
N THR A 178 7.29 -6.18 2.77
CA THR A 178 8.52 -6.03 2.00
C THR A 178 9.65 -5.48 2.88
N GLN A 179 9.37 -4.46 3.69
CA GLN A 179 10.34 -3.90 4.62
C GLN A 179 10.76 -4.91 5.68
N SER A 180 9.80 -5.62 6.29
CA SER A 180 10.07 -6.65 7.31
C SER A 180 10.88 -7.81 6.74
N TYR A 181 10.56 -8.26 5.53
CA TYR A 181 11.32 -9.30 4.84
C TYR A 181 12.76 -8.87 4.57
N ASN A 182 12.97 -7.66 4.02
CA ASN A 182 14.30 -7.15 3.69
C ASN A 182 15.18 -6.91 4.94
N SER A 183 14.56 -6.61 6.08
CA SER A 183 15.25 -6.45 7.37
C SER A 183 15.39 -7.76 8.15
N HIS A 184 14.93 -8.89 7.62
CA HIS A 184 14.90 -10.20 8.31
C HIS A 184 14.16 -10.14 9.67
N ALA A 185 13.13 -9.31 9.76
CA ALA A 185 12.38 -9.03 10.98
C ALA A 185 10.88 -9.31 10.80
N VAL A 186 10.52 -10.30 9.98
CA VAL A 186 9.11 -10.69 9.81
C VAL A 186 8.59 -11.26 11.13
N GLN A 187 7.62 -10.56 11.70
CA GLN A 187 6.92 -11.04 12.89
C GLN A 187 5.84 -12.04 12.48
N VAL A 188 5.79 -13.17 13.16
CA VAL A 188 4.83 -14.24 12.91
C VAL A 188 3.83 -14.37 14.04
N GLN A 189 2.63 -14.78 13.71
CA GLN A 189 1.58 -15.16 14.65
C GLN A 189 1.31 -16.66 14.49
N SER A 190 1.54 -17.42 15.55
CA SER A 190 1.18 -18.83 15.58
C SER A 190 -0.34 -18.98 15.62
N LEU A 191 -0.84 -19.90 14.82
CA LEU A 191 -2.27 -20.25 14.81
C LEU A 191 -2.60 -21.06 16.07
N LEU A 192 -3.65 -20.68 16.78
CA LEU A 192 -4.11 -21.42 17.96
C LEU A 192 -4.48 -22.87 17.60
N ILE A 193 -5.09 -23.05 16.45
CA ILE A 193 -5.39 -24.34 15.84
C ILE A 193 -4.74 -24.33 14.46
N PRO A 194 -3.72 -25.19 14.20
CA PRO A 194 -3.13 -25.29 12.88
C PRO A 194 -4.15 -25.66 11.82
N GLU A 195 -4.07 -25.03 10.64
CA GLU A 195 -4.99 -25.31 9.53
C GLU A 195 -4.41 -26.41 8.63
N GLU A 196 -5.23 -27.43 8.37
CA GLU A 196 -4.87 -28.53 7.49
C GLU A 196 -5.24 -28.22 6.03
N VAL A 197 -4.29 -28.50 5.13
CA VAL A 197 -4.42 -28.29 3.68
C VAL A 197 -4.05 -29.58 2.96
N SER A 198 -4.99 -30.11 2.17
CA SER A 198 -4.74 -31.22 1.26
C SER A 198 -4.33 -30.66 -0.11
N LEU A 199 -3.21 -31.09 -0.63
CA LEU A 199 -2.63 -30.63 -1.88
C LEU A 199 -2.55 -31.75 -2.92
N SER A 200 -2.70 -31.40 -4.18
CA SER A 200 -2.40 -32.32 -5.28
C SER A 200 -0.88 -32.52 -5.42
N THR A 201 -0.46 -33.56 -6.11
CA THR A 201 0.97 -33.83 -6.34
C THR A 201 1.71 -32.66 -7.01
N ALA A 202 1.03 -31.92 -7.90
CA ALA A 202 1.60 -30.76 -8.56
C ALA A 202 1.79 -29.58 -7.57
N GLU A 203 0.81 -29.34 -6.71
CA GLU A 203 0.86 -28.30 -5.67
C GLU A 203 1.92 -28.62 -4.61
N VAL A 204 2.08 -29.90 -4.24
CA VAL A 204 3.16 -30.36 -3.35
C VAL A 204 4.54 -30.04 -3.93
N MET A 205 4.76 -30.30 -5.22
CA MET A 205 6.02 -29.97 -5.89
C MET A 205 6.29 -28.46 -5.85
N MET A 206 5.28 -27.64 -6.15
CA MET A 206 5.37 -26.17 -6.07
C MET A 206 5.66 -25.70 -4.66
N LEU A 207 4.95 -26.23 -3.66
CA LEU A 207 5.17 -25.88 -2.26
C LEU A 207 6.62 -26.17 -1.84
N LYS A 208 7.14 -27.35 -2.20
CA LYS A 208 8.53 -27.74 -1.87
C LYS A 208 9.57 -26.85 -2.54
N ASP A 209 9.33 -26.40 -3.77
CA ASP A 209 10.24 -25.49 -4.49
C ASP A 209 10.32 -24.10 -3.85
N TYR A 210 9.26 -23.64 -3.16
CA TYR A 210 9.15 -22.29 -2.60
C TYR A 210 9.00 -22.23 -1.08
N ILE A 211 9.15 -23.35 -0.36
CA ILE A 211 8.96 -23.42 1.09
C ILE A 211 9.87 -22.46 1.85
N ASP A 212 11.12 -22.27 1.40
CA ASP A 212 12.07 -21.31 1.99
C ASP A 212 11.60 -19.86 1.82
N VAL A 213 10.91 -19.55 0.72
CA VAL A 213 10.34 -18.23 0.49
C VAL A 213 9.16 -18.01 1.42
N LEU A 214 8.27 -19.01 1.55
CA LEU A 214 7.12 -18.96 2.45
C LEU A 214 7.56 -18.77 3.91
N ASN A 215 8.50 -19.56 4.36
CA ASN A 215 9.08 -19.41 5.70
C ASN A 215 9.73 -18.02 5.89
N GLY A 216 10.43 -17.52 4.90
CA GLY A 216 11.04 -16.20 4.93
C GLY A 216 10.04 -15.05 5.05
N VAL A 217 8.83 -15.19 4.52
CA VAL A 217 7.74 -14.22 4.66
C VAL A 217 6.84 -14.49 5.87
N GLY A 218 7.14 -15.51 6.69
CA GLY A 218 6.46 -15.81 7.94
C GLY A 218 5.27 -16.77 7.82
N ILE A 219 5.17 -17.55 6.74
CA ILE A 219 4.20 -18.63 6.60
C ILE A 219 4.92 -19.94 6.87
N GLU A 220 4.72 -20.52 8.06
CA GLU A 220 5.32 -21.82 8.42
C GLU A 220 4.36 -22.95 8.03
N VAL A 221 4.86 -23.81 7.14
CA VAL A 221 4.12 -24.97 6.63
C VAL A 221 4.92 -26.23 6.88
N GLU A 222 4.29 -27.26 7.43
CA GLU A 222 4.89 -28.56 7.72
C GLU A 222 4.15 -29.71 7.01
N GLU A 223 4.88 -30.73 6.56
CA GLU A 223 4.31 -31.97 6.04
C GLU A 223 3.76 -32.80 7.20
N PHE A 224 2.47 -33.12 7.15
CA PHE A 224 1.77 -33.86 8.21
C PHE A 224 1.41 -35.30 7.79
N GLY A 225 1.34 -35.54 6.48
CA GLY A 225 1.01 -36.85 5.92
C GLY A 225 1.19 -36.84 4.40
N LYS A 226 0.77 -37.92 3.76
CA LYS A 226 0.82 -37.99 2.30
C LYS A 226 -0.11 -36.93 1.72
N ASP A 227 0.48 -35.95 1.01
CA ASP A 227 -0.22 -34.84 0.35
C ASP A 227 -1.03 -33.94 1.32
N ILE A 228 -0.74 -34.02 2.65
CA ILE A 228 -1.37 -33.22 3.69
C ILE A 228 -0.31 -32.37 4.36
N TYR A 229 -0.58 -31.08 4.44
CA TYR A 229 0.27 -30.05 5.08
C TYR A 229 -0.51 -29.29 6.15
N ILE A 230 0.19 -28.82 7.18
CA ILE A 230 -0.38 -27.97 8.22
C ILE A 230 0.31 -26.63 8.22
N ILE A 231 -0.49 -25.56 8.35
CA ILE A 231 0.00 -24.20 8.52
C ILE A 231 0.03 -23.92 10.01
N ARG A 232 1.21 -23.57 10.55
CA ARG A 232 1.43 -23.28 11.97
C ARG A 232 1.42 -21.81 12.29
N SER A 233 1.94 -20.98 11.39
CA SER A 233 2.02 -19.56 11.60
C SER A 233 1.80 -18.78 10.31
N VAL A 234 1.41 -17.52 10.47
CA VAL A 234 1.25 -16.53 9.40
C VAL A 234 1.89 -15.20 9.83
N PRO A 235 2.21 -14.28 8.90
CA PRO A 235 2.66 -12.95 9.27
C PRO A 235 1.67 -12.25 10.22
N SER A 236 2.16 -11.68 11.32
CA SER A 236 1.32 -11.03 12.34
C SER A 236 0.55 -9.80 11.81
N LEU A 237 0.99 -9.22 10.69
CA LEU A 237 0.32 -8.11 10.02
C LEU A 237 -1.00 -8.52 9.35
N LEU A 238 -1.23 -9.84 9.16
CA LEU A 238 -2.48 -10.34 8.61
C LEU A 238 -3.56 -10.36 9.69
N GLY A 239 -4.75 -9.91 9.31
CA GLY A 239 -5.92 -10.07 10.17
C GLY A 239 -6.42 -11.51 10.24
N ALA A 240 -7.57 -11.70 10.90
CA ALA A 240 -8.26 -12.99 10.94
C ALA A 240 -8.79 -13.34 9.54
N GLY A 241 -8.04 -14.16 8.82
CA GLY A 241 -8.40 -14.74 7.53
C GLY A 241 -8.06 -16.22 7.52
N SER A 242 -8.54 -16.98 6.54
CA SER A 242 -8.18 -18.39 6.38
C SER A 242 -6.75 -18.49 5.84
N ALA A 243 -5.84 -19.02 6.66
CA ALA A 243 -4.47 -19.30 6.25
C ALA A 243 -4.44 -20.34 5.12
N LYS A 244 -5.37 -21.29 5.15
CA LYS A 244 -5.55 -22.31 4.11
C LYS A 244 -5.83 -21.70 2.75
N GLN A 245 -6.83 -20.79 2.65
CA GLN A 245 -7.17 -20.17 1.37
C GLN A 245 -6.01 -19.31 0.86
N MET A 246 -5.36 -18.57 1.73
CA MET A 246 -4.17 -17.78 1.38
C MET A 246 -3.05 -18.64 0.79
N LEU A 247 -2.75 -19.81 1.41
CA LEU A 247 -1.72 -20.72 0.91
C LEU A 247 -2.09 -21.28 -0.46
N LEU A 248 -3.35 -21.67 -0.66
CA LEU A 248 -3.83 -22.18 -1.94
C LEU A 248 -3.72 -21.12 -3.05
N ASP A 249 -4.11 -19.89 -2.78
CA ASP A 249 -4.03 -18.79 -3.74
C ASP A 249 -2.57 -18.39 -4.04
N ILE A 250 -1.67 -18.53 -3.06
CA ILE A 250 -0.24 -18.35 -3.30
C ILE A 250 0.28 -19.45 -4.23
N ILE A 251 -0.03 -20.72 -3.97
CA ILE A 251 0.41 -21.85 -4.80
C ILE A 251 -0.13 -21.68 -6.23
N ASP A 252 -1.41 -21.34 -6.39
CA ASP A 252 -2.01 -21.08 -7.70
C ASP A 252 -1.33 -19.92 -8.40
N GLY A 253 -1.11 -18.81 -7.69
CA GLY A 253 -0.41 -17.65 -8.22
C GLY A 253 1.04 -17.91 -8.63
N LEU A 254 1.70 -18.90 -8.02
CA LEU A 254 3.04 -19.34 -8.38
C LEU A 254 3.02 -20.31 -9.57
N THR A 255 1.89 -20.93 -9.86
CA THR A 255 1.69 -21.79 -11.02
C THR A 255 1.85 -20.95 -12.29
N GLY A 256 2.79 -21.30 -13.15
CA GLY A 256 3.11 -20.52 -14.37
C GLY A 256 4.31 -19.58 -14.24
N ILE A 257 4.96 -19.52 -13.07
CA ILE A 257 6.29 -18.91 -12.98
C ILE A 257 7.27 -19.77 -13.80
N GLN A 258 7.90 -19.17 -14.79
CA GLN A 258 8.89 -19.88 -15.62
C GLN A 258 10.10 -20.31 -14.78
N LYS A 259 10.64 -21.52 -15.04
CA LYS A 259 11.89 -21.95 -14.41
C LYS A 259 13.01 -20.94 -14.71
N GLY A 260 13.71 -20.49 -13.68
CA GLY A 260 14.79 -19.50 -13.80
C GLY A 260 14.42 -18.07 -13.44
N VAL A 261 13.23 -17.84 -12.92
CA VAL A 261 12.83 -16.56 -12.33
C VAL A 261 13.69 -16.30 -11.08
N ILE A 262 14.12 -15.06 -10.92
CA ILE A 262 14.98 -14.64 -9.82
C ILE A 262 14.20 -14.74 -8.50
N LYS A 263 14.85 -15.23 -7.44
CA LYS A 263 14.23 -15.41 -6.12
C LYS A 263 13.50 -14.15 -5.62
N SER A 264 14.04 -12.95 -5.88
CA SER A 264 13.40 -11.69 -5.46
C SER A 264 12.05 -11.44 -6.15
N GLU A 265 11.87 -11.85 -7.41
CA GLU A 265 10.58 -11.72 -8.11
C GLU A 265 9.52 -12.66 -7.52
N VAL A 266 9.95 -13.85 -7.10
CA VAL A 266 9.06 -14.81 -6.42
C VAL A 266 8.61 -14.25 -5.09
N VAL A 267 9.55 -13.71 -4.29
CA VAL A 267 9.26 -13.07 -3.01
C VAL A 267 8.30 -11.90 -3.19
N ASP A 268 8.57 -11.00 -4.13
CA ASP A 268 7.70 -9.86 -4.44
C ASP A 268 6.26 -10.34 -4.76
N LYS A 269 6.13 -11.43 -5.55
CA LYS A 269 4.83 -11.99 -5.92
C LYS A 269 4.12 -12.64 -4.73
N VAL A 270 4.84 -13.37 -3.89
CA VAL A 270 4.28 -13.96 -2.67
C VAL A 270 3.79 -12.87 -1.72
N ILE A 271 4.60 -11.85 -1.45
CA ILE A 271 4.20 -10.72 -0.60
C ILE A 271 2.97 -10.00 -1.16
N MET A 272 2.90 -9.82 -2.49
CA MET A 272 1.73 -9.23 -3.15
C MET A 272 0.45 -10.05 -2.92
N LEU A 273 0.53 -11.38 -3.06
CA LEU A 273 -0.61 -12.28 -2.82
C LEU A 273 -1.03 -12.27 -1.35
N ILE A 274 -0.07 -12.25 -0.43
CA ILE A 274 -0.33 -12.12 1.01
C ILE A 274 -1.05 -10.79 1.30
N ALA A 275 -0.60 -9.68 0.72
CA ALA A 275 -1.20 -8.36 0.91
C ALA A 275 -2.64 -8.30 0.42
N CYS A 276 -2.97 -8.94 -0.72
CA CYS A 276 -4.35 -9.08 -1.20
C CYS A 276 -5.24 -9.79 -0.20
N HIS A 277 -4.77 -10.89 0.40
CA HIS A 277 -5.55 -11.62 1.41
C HIS A 277 -5.75 -10.83 2.70
N GLY A 278 -4.72 -10.08 3.14
CA GLY A 278 -4.79 -9.25 4.33
C GLY A 278 -5.73 -8.04 4.20
N SER A 279 -6.04 -7.62 2.99
CA SER A 279 -6.90 -6.47 2.70
C SER A 279 -8.41 -6.75 2.77
N VAL A 280 -8.83 -7.98 3.10
CA VAL A 280 -10.26 -8.41 3.21
C VAL A 280 -11.08 -7.57 4.22
N ARG A 281 -10.45 -6.70 5.01
CA ARG A 281 -11.14 -5.67 5.81
C ARG A 281 -11.75 -4.51 4.98
N ALA A 282 -11.53 -4.49 3.68
CA ALA A 282 -12.28 -3.63 2.76
C ALA A 282 -13.77 -3.98 2.85
N ASN A 283 -14.64 -3.02 2.91
CA ASN A 283 -16.09 -3.08 3.15
C ASN A 283 -16.53 -2.95 4.62
N HIS A 284 -15.63 -2.67 5.57
CA HIS A 284 -16.02 -2.23 6.90
C HIS A 284 -16.08 -0.70 6.96
N GLY A 285 -17.16 -0.19 7.56
CA GLY A 285 -17.24 1.23 7.90
C GLY A 285 -16.12 1.60 8.86
N LEU A 286 -15.24 2.50 8.43
CA LEU A 286 -14.18 3.03 9.25
C LEU A 286 -14.67 4.20 10.10
N THR A 287 -14.24 4.25 11.33
CA THR A 287 -14.39 5.45 12.14
C THR A 287 -13.48 6.56 11.60
N TYR A 288 -13.78 7.82 11.96
CA TYR A 288 -12.92 8.96 11.60
C TYR A 288 -11.44 8.73 11.96
N LYS A 289 -11.18 8.18 13.15
CA LYS A 289 -9.82 7.90 13.63
C LYS A 289 -9.11 6.84 12.76
N GLU A 290 -9.83 5.82 12.34
CA GLU A 290 -9.27 4.77 11.49
C GLU A 290 -9.00 5.28 10.08
N MET A 291 -9.90 6.10 9.51
CA MET A 291 -9.68 6.76 8.22
C MET A 291 -8.45 7.67 8.28
N ALA A 292 -8.34 8.49 9.33
CA ALA A 292 -7.22 9.39 9.52
C ALA A 292 -5.90 8.62 9.67
N ALA A 293 -5.88 7.56 10.47
CA ALA A 293 -4.70 6.72 10.65
C ALA A 293 -4.29 6.02 9.34
N LEU A 294 -5.25 5.52 8.57
CA LEU A 294 -4.98 4.91 7.26
C LEU A 294 -4.36 5.92 6.29
N ILE A 295 -4.89 7.15 6.25
CA ILE A 295 -4.37 8.22 5.40
C ILE A 295 -2.96 8.62 5.82
N ASP A 296 -2.70 8.77 7.12
CA ASP A 296 -1.36 9.11 7.64
C ASP A 296 -0.35 8.01 7.32
N ASP A 297 -0.70 6.76 7.58
CA ASP A 297 0.13 5.61 7.24
C ASP A 297 0.44 5.60 5.73
N LEU A 298 -0.57 5.86 4.89
CA LEU A 298 -0.42 5.87 3.43
C LEU A 298 0.49 7.02 2.95
N ILE A 299 0.31 8.24 3.51
CA ILE A 299 1.13 9.41 3.15
C ILE A 299 2.59 9.23 3.59
N ASN A 300 2.81 8.56 4.72
CA ASN A 300 4.15 8.25 5.21
C ASN A 300 4.85 7.19 4.33
N LEU A 301 4.12 6.45 3.50
CA LEU A 301 4.73 5.64 2.45
C LEU A 301 5.31 6.56 1.37
N LYS A 302 6.47 6.20 0.87
CA LYS A 302 7.09 6.93 -0.25
C LYS A 302 6.37 6.71 -1.58
N ILE A 303 5.57 5.65 -1.67
CA ILE A 303 4.83 5.23 -2.86
C ILE A 303 3.41 4.90 -2.43
N TYR A 304 2.46 5.79 -2.68
CA TYR A 304 1.06 5.64 -2.26
C TYR A 304 0.04 5.94 -3.37
N GLU A 305 0.48 6.18 -4.58
CA GLU A 305 -0.42 6.54 -5.68
C GLU A 305 -1.11 5.33 -6.32
N THR A 306 -0.44 4.16 -6.26
CA THR A 306 -0.94 2.92 -6.86
C THR A 306 -0.81 1.73 -5.89
N CYS A 307 -1.75 0.79 -5.95
CA CYS A 307 -1.66 -0.48 -5.26
C CYS A 307 -0.58 -1.39 -5.90
N PRO A 308 -0.17 -2.50 -5.27
CA PRO A 308 0.81 -3.42 -5.83
C PRO A 308 0.46 -3.97 -7.22
N HIS A 309 -0.83 -3.97 -7.58
CA HIS A 309 -1.34 -4.40 -8.88
C HIS A 309 -1.35 -3.28 -9.93
N GLY A 310 -0.94 -2.04 -9.58
CA GLY A 310 -0.91 -0.88 -10.45
C GLY A 310 -2.26 -0.15 -10.59
N ARG A 311 -3.25 -0.43 -9.73
CA ARG A 311 -4.51 0.34 -9.69
C ARG A 311 -4.29 1.64 -8.91
N PRO A 312 -4.87 2.78 -9.33
CA PRO A 312 -4.82 4.00 -8.55
C PRO A 312 -5.43 3.78 -7.16
N ILE A 313 -4.75 4.25 -6.12
CA ILE A 313 -5.27 4.28 -4.75
C ILE A 313 -6.04 5.57 -4.53
N ILE A 314 -5.55 6.68 -5.09
CA ILE A 314 -6.06 8.02 -4.86
C ILE A 314 -6.43 8.65 -6.19
N ILE A 315 -7.66 9.16 -6.29
CA ILE A 315 -8.11 10.04 -7.36
C ILE A 315 -8.18 11.44 -6.77
N LYS A 316 -7.52 12.41 -7.43
CA LYS A 316 -7.41 13.80 -6.96
C LYS A 316 -8.18 14.73 -7.90
N PHE A 317 -9.00 15.58 -7.32
CA PHE A 317 -9.70 16.63 -8.05
C PHE A 317 -9.27 17.99 -7.52
N SER A 318 -8.60 18.77 -8.34
CA SER A 318 -8.31 20.15 -8.01
C SER A 318 -9.59 21.02 -8.06
N LYS A 319 -9.56 22.17 -7.42
CA LYS A 319 -10.66 23.15 -7.52
C LYS A 319 -11.00 23.44 -8.98
N THR A 320 -9.99 23.60 -9.83
CA THR A 320 -10.18 23.87 -11.27
C THR A 320 -10.88 22.71 -11.99
N ASP A 321 -10.57 21.47 -11.63
CA ASP A 321 -11.22 20.30 -12.22
C ASP A 321 -12.70 20.24 -11.82
N LEU A 322 -13.00 20.51 -10.56
CA LEU A 322 -14.38 20.61 -10.08
C LEU A 322 -15.13 21.74 -10.78
N GLU A 323 -14.52 22.95 -10.90
CA GLU A 323 -15.15 24.08 -11.61
C GLU A 323 -15.47 23.74 -13.08
N LYS A 324 -14.56 23.03 -13.78
CA LYS A 324 -14.80 22.55 -15.14
C LYS A 324 -15.95 21.55 -15.20
N MET A 325 -16.00 20.58 -14.27
CA MET A 325 -17.08 19.59 -14.20
C MET A 325 -18.44 20.24 -13.98
N PHE A 326 -18.50 21.31 -13.17
CA PHE A 326 -19.71 22.10 -12.95
C PHE A 326 -19.95 23.17 -14.02
N LYS A 327 -19.14 23.22 -15.09
CA LYS A 327 -19.25 24.21 -16.18
C LYS A 327 -19.25 25.67 -15.68
N ARG A 328 -18.45 25.94 -14.63
CA ARG A 328 -18.30 27.30 -14.07
C ARG A 328 -17.19 28.11 -14.74
N ARG A 329 -16.38 27.46 -15.53
CA ARG A 329 -15.34 28.03 -16.39
C ARG A 329 -15.21 27.23 -17.68
#